data_e7f833912f471846dfa09759e0c3a8a8
#
_entry.id   e7f833912f471846dfa09759e0c3a8a8
#
_cell.length_a   1.000
_cell.length_b   1.000
_cell.length_c   1.000
_cell.angle_alpha   90.00
_cell.angle_beta   90.00
_cell.angle_gamma   90.00
#
_symmetry.space_group_name_H-M   'P 1'
#
loop_
_entity.id
_entity.type
_entity.pdbx_description
1 polymer ?
#
loop_
_entity_poly.entity_id
_entity_poly.type
_entity_poly.pdbx_seq_one_letter_code
_entity_poly.pdbx_strand_id
1 'polypeptide(L)'
;MFAQNMVYEPLVRYREDGQVVPWLAASWSISEDGRTYTFELREGVMFSNGEPFDAAAAKANIDAVLANRERHAWLELANQIVGAEVVAPMTLKLSLKDPYYPALQELALPRPFRFIAPSQFIHGGTKDGIVAPVGTGPWMLTESSLGERDLFSRNDRYWGDAPAYAEVEVQVIPDPNTRAIALRTGQIDMVYGVEGPLSPDSYAEFSAMGDFTTGLSAPMETSDLALNTARGATRDLSVRRAINHAVDKGAMIALILHGTERRADTLFAPNVPYADIGLEPYAHNPEQARKILEEDGWTVAGEGQPRTKDGAPLILDLCFVGTDAVAKAKAEILQADLASVGIGINLIGEEESSIYARQRDGRFHLIFNRTWGAPYDPHAFLSSMRVPSHADYQAQLGLTDKADIDRKIGEVLISTDETQRADLYRDLLTRFHEEAVYLPLTYATAMAVARPEVGRLVFGAMSSEIPFEKLTPDT
;
A
#
# COMPACT_ATOMS: atom_id res chain seq x y z
N MET A 1 6.59 -11.40 1.40
CA MET A 1 5.16 -11.58 1.03
C MET A 1 4.95 -12.12 -0.38
N PHE A 2 5.68 -11.62 -1.39
CA PHE A 2 5.55 -12.07 -2.80
C PHE A 2 5.73 -13.58 -2.99
N ALA A 3 6.67 -14.23 -2.30
CA ALA A 3 6.85 -15.68 -2.35
C ALA A 3 5.59 -16.48 -1.97
N GLN A 4 4.72 -15.92 -1.14
CA GLN A 4 3.47 -16.56 -0.79
C GLN A 4 2.47 -16.53 -1.94
N ASN A 5 2.43 -15.45 -2.74
CA ASN A 5 1.58 -15.35 -3.93
C ASN A 5 1.98 -16.33 -5.04
N MET A 6 3.23 -16.80 -5.05
CA MET A 6 3.68 -17.81 -6.00
C MET A 6 3.10 -19.20 -5.69
N VAL A 7 2.99 -19.53 -4.38
CA VAL A 7 2.59 -20.87 -3.91
C VAL A 7 1.11 -20.96 -3.58
N TYR A 8 0.55 -19.88 -3.03
CA TYR A 8 -0.82 -19.87 -2.50
C TYR A 8 -1.70 -18.90 -3.26
N GLU A 9 -2.95 -19.27 -3.40
CA GLU A 9 -3.95 -18.43 -4.07
C GLU A 9 -5.10 -18.09 -3.10
N PRO A 10 -5.73 -16.90 -3.26
CA PRO A 10 -6.89 -16.49 -2.49
C PRO A 10 -8.21 -16.98 -3.11
N LEU A 11 -9.34 -16.80 -2.41
CA LEU A 11 -10.68 -17.08 -2.97
C LEU A 11 -11.01 -16.16 -4.15
N VAL A 12 -10.63 -14.90 -4.06
CA VAL A 12 -10.93 -13.85 -5.03
C VAL A 12 -9.64 -13.06 -5.32
N ARG A 13 -9.56 -12.40 -6.45
CA ARG A 13 -8.37 -11.64 -6.85
C ARG A 13 -8.70 -10.16 -6.98
N TYR A 14 -7.78 -9.30 -6.53
CA TYR A 14 -7.86 -7.86 -6.68
C TYR A 14 -7.21 -7.43 -8.01
N ARG A 15 -7.83 -6.51 -8.75
CA ARG A 15 -7.34 -5.98 -10.02
C ARG A 15 -6.83 -4.55 -9.86
N GLU A 16 -6.03 -4.10 -10.85
CA GLU A 16 -5.48 -2.72 -10.90
C GLU A 16 -6.55 -1.62 -10.93
N ASP A 17 -7.77 -1.95 -11.38
CA ASP A 17 -8.93 -1.05 -11.41
C ASP A 17 -9.74 -1.06 -10.09
N GLY A 18 -9.23 -1.70 -9.05
CA GLY A 18 -9.86 -1.78 -7.74
C GLY A 18 -11.00 -2.81 -7.64
N GLN A 19 -11.30 -3.53 -8.71
CA GLN A 19 -12.34 -4.55 -8.71
C GLN A 19 -11.83 -5.86 -8.12
N VAL A 20 -12.72 -6.55 -7.41
CA VAL A 20 -12.49 -7.93 -6.96
C VAL A 20 -13.16 -8.87 -7.97
N VAL A 21 -12.42 -9.86 -8.44
CA VAL A 21 -12.86 -10.80 -9.46
C VAL A 21 -12.75 -12.25 -8.96
N PRO A 22 -13.52 -13.19 -9.56
CA PRO A 22 -13.43 -14.62 -9.25
C PRO A 22 -12.01 -15.17 -9.40
N TRP A 23 -11.61 -16.08 -8.45
CA TRP A 23 -10.35 -16.80 -8.54
C TRP A 23 -10.54 -18.26 -8.14
N LEU A 24 -10.14 -18.70 -6.92
CA LEU A 24 -10.50 -20.04 -6.42
C LEU A 24 -11.99 -20.19 -6.17
N ALA A 25 -12.70 -19.09 -5.84
CA ALA A 25 -14.14 -19.01 -5.95
C ALA A 25 -14.52 -18.60 -7.37
N ALA A 26 -15.35 -19.39 -8.05
CA ALA A 26 -15.88 -19.11 -9.38
C ALA A 26 -16.95 -18.01 -9.35
N SER A 27 -17.69 -17.91 -8.23
CA SER A 27 -18.69 -16.87 -7.96
C SER A 27 -18.98 -16.77 -6.46
N TRP A 28 -19.69 -15.73 -6.08
CA TRP A 28 -20.20 -15.57 -4.72
C TRP A 28 -21.50 -14.80 -4.68
N SER A 29 -22.22 -14.95 -3.57
CA SER A 29 -23.38 -14.11 -3.22
C SER A 29 -23.24 -13.58 -1.80
N ILE A 30 -23.82 -12.41 -1.54
CA ILE A 30 -23.82 -11.75 -0.23
C ILE A 30 -25.29 -11.62 0.21
N SER A 31 -25.58 -11.96 1.47
CA SER A 31 -26.92 -11.79 2.04
C SER A 31 -27.30 -10.31 2.14
N GLU A 32 -28.61 -10.00 2.15
CA GLU A 32 -29.11 -8.63 2.23
C GLU A 32 -28.59 -7.86 3.45
N ASP A 33 -28.36 -8.55 4.57
CA ASP A 33 -27.81 -7.97 5.78
C ASP A 33 -26.27 -7.82 5.76
N GLY A 34 -25.62 -8.20 4.65
CA GLY A 34 -24.17 -8.08 4.46
C GLY A 34 -23.31 -8.98 5.36
N ARG A 35 -23.90 -9.95 6.08
CA ARG A 35 -23.21 -10.76 7.08
C ARG A 35 -22.84 -12.17 6.61
N THR A 36 -23.38 -12.60 5.49
CA THR A 36 -23.15 -13.95 4.97
C THR A 36 -22.65 -13.90 3.55
N TYR A 37 -21.52 -14.53 3.30
CA TYR A 37 -20.92 -14.70 1.99
C TYR A 37 -20.99 -16.19 1.64
N THR A 38 -21.58 -16.52 0.49
CA THR A 38 -21.62 -17.89 -0.03
C THR A 38 -20.78 -17.95 -1.30
N PHE A 39 -19.73 -18.77 -1.27
CA PHE A 39 -18.78 -18.93 -2.38
C PHE A 39 -19.02 -20.26 -3.08
N GLU A 40 -19.19 -20.24 -4.39
CA GLU A 40 -19.10 -21.42 -5.25
C GLU A 40 -17.64 -21.58 -5.68
N LEU A 41 -17.00 -22.66 -5.25
CA LEU A 41 -15.59 -22.92 -5.52
C LEU A 41 -15.38 -23.45 -6.94
N ARG A 42 -14.22 -23.19 -7.49
CA ARG A 42 -13.81 -23.68 -8.82
C ARG A 42 -13.58 -25.19 -8.75
N GLU A 43 -14.22 -25.93 -9.66
CA GLU A 43 -14.04 -27.36 -9.79
C GLU A 43 -12.66 -27.72 -10.41
N GLY A 44 -12.14 -28.88 -10.03
CA GLY A 44 -10.90 -29.43 -10.61
C GLY A 44 -9.60 -28.80 -10.11
N VAL A 45 -9.66 -27.87 -9.16
CA VAL A 45 -8.46 -27.29 -8.55
C VAL A 45 -7.81 -28.31 -7.61
N MET A 46 -6.49 -28.48 -7.77
CA MET A 46 -5.68 -29.38 -6.93
C MET A 46 -4.57 -28.61 -6.24
N PHE A 47 -4.26 -28.99 -5.02
CA PHE A 47 -3.00 -28.63 -4.41
C PHE A 47 -1.82 -29.29 -5.15
N SER A 48 -0.63 -28.71 -5.03
CA SER A 48 0.57 -29.22 -5.75
C SER A 48 0.94 -30.66 -5.37
N ASN A 49 0.51 -31.16 -4.21
CA ASN A 49 0.66 -32.56 -3.79
C ASN A 49 -0.43 -33.50 -4.33
N GLY A 50 -1.43 -33.00 -5.03
CA GLY A 50 -2.51 -33.77 -5.63
C GLY A 50 -3.76 -33.91 -4.75
N GLU A 51 -3.82 -33.29 -3.57
CA GLU A 51 -5.07 -33.19 -2.81
C GLU A 51 -6.06 -32.24 -3.51
N PRO A 52 -7.38 -32.51 -3.47
CA PRO A 52 -8.36 -31.60 -4.04
C PRO A 52 -8.51 -30.33 -3.19
N PHE A 53 -8.71 -29.19 -3.86
CA PHE A 53 -9.19 -27.98 -3.20
C PHE A 53 -10.72 -27.96 -3.27
N ASP A 54 -11.36 -28.13 -2.11
CA ASP A 54 -12.81 -28.14 -1.96
C ASP A 54 -13.26 -27.29 -0.76
N ALA A 55 -14.56 -27.26 -0.49
CA ALA A 55 -15.09 -26.48 0.63
C ALA A 55 -14.61 -26.98 2.01
N ALA A 56 -14.26 -28.26 2.15
CA ALA A 56 -13.70 -28.78 3.38
C ALA A 56 -12.27 -28.29 3.60
N ALA A 57 -11.44 -28.31 2.56
CA ALA A 57 -10.09 -27.76 2.60
C ALA A 57 -10.10 -26.25 2.85
N ALA A 58 -10.98 -25.50 2.19
CA ALA A 58 -11.14 -24.07 2.39
C ALA A 58 -11.56 -23.75 3.84
N LYS A 59 -12.59 -24.46 4.35
CA LYS A 59 -13.03 -24.32 5.76
C LYS A 59 -11.90 -24.60 6.74
N ALA A 60 -11.13 -25.68 6.55
CA ALA A 60 -10.04 -26.04 7.45
C ALA A 60 -8.99 -24.91 7.56
N ASN A 61 -8.67 -24.23 6.46
CA ASN A 61 -7.77 -23.08 6.47
C ASN A 61 -8.36 -21.87 7.21
N ILE A 62 -9.63 -21.56 7.00
CA ILE A 62 -10.32 -20.48 7.73
C ILE A 62 -10.34 -20.80 9.22
N ASP A 63 -10.71 -22.01 9.61
CA ASP A 63 -10.72 -22.43 11.01
C ASP A 63 -9.33 -22.33 11.66
N ALA A 64 -8.26 -22.66 10.93
CA ALA A 64 -6.88 -22.50 11.40
C ALA A 64 -6.50 -21.03 11.64
N VAL A 65 -6.97 -20.10 10.80
CA VAL A 65 -6.81 -18.66 11.02
C VAL A 65 -7.56 -18.21 12.26
N LEU A 66 -8.82 -18.65 12.42
CA LEU A 66 -9.68 -18.29 13.56
C LEU A 66 -9.15 -18.86 14.88
N ALA A 67 -8.58 -20.07 14.87
CA ALA A 67 -7.93 -20.66 16.05
C ALA A 67 -6.69 -19.89 16.52
N ASN A 68 -6.10 -19.07 15.66
CA ASN A 68 -4.95 -18.21 15.96
C ASN A 68 -5.26 -16.72 15.70
N ARG A 69 -6.48 -16.31 16.01
CA ARG A 69 -7.03 -14.97 15.70
C ARG A 69 -6.17 -13.82 16.22
N GLU A 70 -5.62 -13.94 17.43
CA GLU A 70 -4.77 -12.88 18.01
C GLU A 70 -3.58 -12.52 17.13
N ARG A 71 -2.95 -13.52 16.49
CA ARG A 71 -1.84 -13.29 15.53
C ARG A 71 -2.30 -12.57 14.27
N HIS A 72 -3.57 -12.69 13.91
CA HIS A 72 -4.17 -12.18 12.69
C HIS A 72 -5.06 -10.95 12.92
N ALA A 73 -5.13 -10.44 14.16
CA ALA A 73 -5.98 -9.32 14.56
C ALA A 73 -5.61 -7.97 13.88
N TRP A 74 -4.46 -7.91 13.21
CA TRP A 74 -4.05 -6.77 12.40
C TRP A 74 -4.93 -6.59 11.14
N LEU A 75 -5.61 -7.65 10.67
CA LEU A 75 -6.56 -7.62 9.57
C LEU A 75 -7.97 -7.70 10.14
N GLU A 76 -8.80 -6.70 9.84
CA GLU A 76 -10.13 -6.59 10.45
C GLU A 76 -11.04 -7.75 10.10
N LEU A 77 -10.97 -8.28 8.89
CA LEU A 77 -11.75 -9.44 8.49
C LEU A 77 -11.53 -10.65 9.44
N ALA A 78 -10.32 -10.87 9.95
CA ALA A 78 -10.06 -11.94 10.91
C ALA A 78 -10.83 -11.75 12.23
N ASN A 79 -11.13 -10.49 12.60
CA ASN A 79 -11.94 -10.16 13.77
C ASN A 79 -13.44 -10.27 13.48
N GLN A 80 -13.86 -10.03 12.23
CA GLN A 80 -15.25 -10.04 11.80
C GLN A 80 -15.78 -11.46 11.53
N ILE A 81 -14.95 -12.41 11.09
CA ILE A 81 -15.40 -13.78 10.80
C ILE A 81 -15.84 -14.50 12.08
N VAL A 82 -17.10 -14.97 12.10
CA VAL A 82 -17.65 -15.81 13.15
C VAL A 82 -17.32 -17.27 12.90
N GLY A 83 -17.36 -17.71 11.64
CA GLY A 83 -17.06 -19.08 11.25
C GLY A 83 -17.29 -19.35 9.76
N ALA A 84 -16.87 -20.53 9.33
CA ALA A 84 -17.07 -21.06 7.99
C ALA A 84 -17.84 -22.38 8.04
N GLU A 85 -18.70 -22.63 7.05
CA GLU A 85 -19.53 -23.82 6.93
C GLU A 85 -19.42 -24.42 5.54
N VAL A 86 -19.30 -25.75 5.46
CA VAL A 86 -19.41 -26.51 4.20
C VAL A 86 -20.89 -26.74 3.92
N VAL A 87 -21.45 -26.04 2.95
CA VAL A 87 -22.86 -26.20 2.53
C VAL A 87 -23.00 -27.36 1.55
N ALA A 88 -22.05 -27.49 0.63
CA ALA A 88 -21.91 -28.59 -0.32
C ALA A 88 -20.42 -28.80 -0.62
N PRO A 89 -20.03 -29.89 -1.32
CA PRO A 89 -18.61 -30.15 -1.59
C PRO A 89 -17.83 -28.99 -2.21
N MET A 90 -18.49 -28.17 -3.03
CA MET A 90 -17.89 -26.99 -3.68
C MET A 90 -18.53 -25.67 -3.24
N THR A 91 -19.34 -25.67 -2.17
CA THR A 91 -20.02 -24.46 -1.67
C THR A 91 -19.61 -24.18 -0.23
N LEU A 92 -18.90 -23.06 -0.05
CA LEU A 92 -18.43 -22.57 1.25
C LEU A 92 -19.26 -21.36 1.69
N LYS A 93 -19.74 -21.37 2.92
CA LYS A 93 -20.39 -20.22 3.54
C LYS A 93 -19.50 -19.62 4.61
N LEU A 94 -19.32 -18.30 4.56
CA LEU A 94 -18.59 -17.49 5.54
C LEU A 94 -19.59 -16.57 6.26
N SER A 95 -19.57 -16.58 7.59
CA SER A 95 -20.44 -15.73 8.41
C SER A 95 -19.63 -14.67 9.14
N LEU A 96 -20.09 -13.41 9.10
CA LEU A 96 -19.49 -12.26 9.75
C LEU A 96 -20.33 -11.81 10.95
N LYS A 97 -19.68 -11.21 11.93
CA LYS A 97 -20.31 -10.61 13.11
C LYS A 97 -21.17 -9.39 12.73
N ASP A 98 -20.61 -8.50 11.92
CA ASP A 98 -21.26 -7.30 11.41
C ASP A 98 -21.10 -7.22 9.91
N PRO A 99 -21.91 -6.45 9.17
CA PRO A 99 -21.63 -6.14 7.77
C PRO A 99 -20.24 -5.55 7.65
N TYR A 100 -19.47 -6.04 6.68
CA TYR A 100 -18.11 -5.55 6.45
C TYR A 100 -17.81 -5.59 4.96
N TYR A 101 -18.02 -4.45 4.25
CA TYR A 101 -17.90 -4.43 2.80
C TYR A 101 -16.47 -4.76 2.29
N PRO A 102 -15.37 -4.45 3.03
CA PRO A 102 -14.03 -4.80 2.57
C PRO A 102 -13.69 -6.29 2.64
N ALA A 103 -14.63 -7.14 3.03
CA ALA A 103 -14.38 -8.57 3.20
C ALA A 103 -13.78 -9.23 1.95
N LEU A 104 -14.26 -8.88 0.75
CA LEU A 104 -13.74 -9.43 -0.50
C LEU A 104 -12.34 -8.90 -0.82
N GLN A 105 -12.08 -7.62 -0.58
CA GLN A 105 -10.76 -7.02 -0.76
C GLN A 105 -9.73 -7.69 0.15
N GLU A 106 -10.09 -7.93 1.41
CA GLU A 106 -9.19 -8.58 2.37
C GLU A 106 -9.06 -10.09 2.12
N LEU A 107 -10.06 -10.75 1.54
CA LEU A 107 -9.97 -12.14 1.07
C LEU A 107 -9.09 -12.29 -0.19
N ALA A 108 -8.75 -11.22 -0.89
CA ALA A 108 -7.79 -11.24 -1.99
C ALA A 108 -6.32 -11.23 -1.51
N LEU A 109 -6.07 -10.99 -0.22
CA LEU A 109 -4.73 -10.99 0.34
C LEU A 109 -4.15 -12.41 0.45
N PRO A 110 -2.84 -12.60 0.20
CA PRO A 110 -2.18 -13.89 0.33
C PRO A 110 -2.06 -14.36 1.78
N ARG A 111 -2.36 -13.50 2.75
CA ARG A 111 -2.41 -13.83 4.18
C ARG A 111 -3.39 -12.92 4.93
N PRO A 112 -4.04 -13.44 5.97
CA PRO A 112 -3.89 -14.79 6.52
C PRO A 112 -4.66 -15.87 5.75
N PHE A 113 -5.56 -15.50 4.82
CA PHE A 113 -6.53 -16.35 4.16
C PHE A 113 -5.98 -17.08 2.92
N ARG A 114 -4.70 -17.47 2.96
CA ARG A 114 -4.12 -18.39 1.95
C ARG A 114 -4.58 -19.83 2.22
N PHE A 115 -4.66 -20.62 1.15
CA PHE A 115 -5.08 -22.02 1.26
C PHE A 115 -3.87 -22.95 1.15
N ILE A 116 -3.64 -23.71 2.23
CA ILE A 116 -2.59 -24.70 2.41
C ILE A 116 -3.26 -26.06 2.40
N ALA A 117 -2.68 -27.08 1.76
CA ALA A 117 -3.20 -28.43 1.78
C ALA A 117 -3.38 -28.92 3.24
N PRO A 118 -4.56 -29.38 3.66
CA PRO A 118 -4.82 -29.76 5.05
C PRO A 118 -3.90 -30.85 5.60
N SER A 119 -3.35 -31.73 4.75
CA SER A 119 -2.33 -32.71 5.15
C SER A 119 -1.03 -32.09 5.66
N GLN A 120 -0.81 -30.80 5.38
CA GLN A 120 0.38 -30.06 5.82
C GLN A 120 0.19 -29.37 7.18
N PHE A 121 -0.99 -29.45 7.78
CA PHE A 121 -1.26 -28.86 9.08
C PHE A 121 -0.56 -29.67 10.20
N ILE A 122 0.04 -28.95 11.14
CA ILE A 122 0.59 -29.53 12.36
C ILE A 122 -0.49 -29.47 13.45
N HIS A 123 -0.79 -30.59 14.07
CA HIS A 123 -1.86 -30.72 15.08
C HIS A 123 -3.23 -30.20 14.63
N GLY A 124 -3.54 -30.35 13.33
CA GLY A 124 -4.83 -29.94 12.76
C GLY A 124 -4.98 -28.44 12.51
N GLY A 125 -3.89 -27.68 12.50
CA GLY A 125 -3.89 -26.24 12.23
C GLY A 125 -2.55 -25.72 11.77
N THR A 126 -2.40 -24.38 11.79
CA THR A 126 -1.18 -23.69 11.32
C THR A 126 -0.48 -22.91 12.43
N LYS A 127 -0.95 -23.01 13.69
CA LYS A 127 -0.39 -22.27 14.83
C LYS A 127 1.07 -22.63 15.09
N ASP A 128 1.38 -23.92 15.01
CA ASP A 128 2.71 -24.48 15.30
C ASP A 128 3.58 -24.58 14.03
N GLY A 129 3.14 -24.02 12.92
CA GLY A 129 3.77 -24.08 11.61
C GLY A 129 3.03 -25.02 10.66
N ILE A 130 3.72 -25.40 9.59
CA ILE A 130 3.26 -26.34 8.57
C ILE A 130 4.40 -27.31 8.22
N VAL A 131 4.07 -28.49 7.72
CA VAL A 131 5.05 -29.49 7.30
C VAL A 131 5.81 -29.02 6.06
N ALA A 132 5.07 -28.56 5.03
CA ALA A 132 5.61 -28.02 3.79
C ALA A 132 4.65 -26.98 3.19
N PRO A 133 5.17 -26.02 2.40
CA PRO A 133 4.37 -24.99 1.73
C PRO A 133 3.69 -25.56 0.46
N VAL A 134 2.60 -26.32 0.66
CA VAL A 134 1.80 -26.92 -0.43
C VAL A 134 0.55 -26.10 -0.64
N GLY A 135 0.47 -25.40 -1.77
CA GLY A 135 -0.64 -24.55 -2.20
C GLY A 135 -1.22 -24.95 -3.55
N THR A 136 -2.14 -24.15 -4.06
CA THR A 136 -2.78 -24.32 -5.38
C THR A 136 -2.10 -23.51 -6.48
N GLY A 137 -1.11 -22.66 -6.12
CA GLY A 137 -0.51 -21.68 -7.01
C GLY A 137 0.34 -22.27 -8.14
N PRO A 138 0.77 -21.40 -9.07
CA PRO A 138 1.53 -21.80 -10.26
C PRO A 138 2.94 -22.32 -9.96
N TRP A 139 3.45 -22.08 -8.75
CA TRP A 139 4.80 -22.42 -8.34
C TRP A 139 4.83 -23.26 -7.06
N MET A 140 5.83 -24.10 -6.92
CA MET A 140 6.15 -24.88 -5.73
C MET A 140 7.50 -24.44 -5.17
N LEU A 141 7.57 -24.09 -3.88
CA LEU A 141 8.85 -23.84 -3.22
C LEU A 141 9.58 -25.16 -3.01
N THR A 142 10.75 -25.33 -3.65
CA THR A 142 11.56 -26.56 -3.62
C THR A 142 12.77 -26.46 -2.72
N GLU A 143 13.38 -25.28 -2.64
CA GLU A 143 14.49 -25.00 -1.70
C GLU A 143 14.30 -23.61 -1.08
N SER A 144 14.72 -23.46 0.17
CA SER A 144 14.75 -22.16 0.86
C SER A 144 15.95 -22.09 1.80
N SER A 145 16.73 -21.03 1.61
CA SER A 145 17.79 -20.61 2.53
C SER A 145 17.45 -19.24 3.08
N LEU A 146 17.04 -19.21 4.35
CA LEU A 146 16.52 -17.98 4.97
C LEU A 146 17.53 -16.83 4.89
N GLY A 147 17.11 -15.72 4.28
CA GLY A 147 17.92 -14.52 4.10
C GLY A 147 18.94 -14.61 2.93
N GLU A 148 18.93 -15.68 2.15
CA GLU A 148 19.82 -15.89 1.02
C GLU A 148 19.06 -16.07 -0.28
N ARG A 149 18.28 -17.17 -0.41
CA ARG A 149 17.55 -17.49 -1.64
C ARG A 149 16.39 -18.44 -1.41
N ASP A 150 15.41 -18.35 -2.32
CA ASP A 150 14.32 -19.31 -2.49
C ASP A 150 14.31 -19.82 -3.94
N LEU A 151 14.15 -21.13 -4.14
CA LEU A 151 13.99 -21.76 -5.44
C LEU A 151 12.55 -22.27 -5.60
N PHE A 152 11.93 -21.89 -6.71
CA PHE A 152 10.59 -22.30 -7.08
C PHE A 152 10.62 -23.08 -8.39
N SER A 153 9.94 -24.22 -8.43
CA SER A 153 9.68 -24.97 -9.66
C SER A 153 8.21 -24.84 -10.06
N ARG A 154 7.96 -24.89 -11.36
CA ARG A 154 6.60 -24.83 -11.91
C ARG A 154 5.72 -25.96 -11.35
N ASN A 155 4.48 -25.62 -10.99
CA ASN A 155 3.47 -26.59 -10.60
C ASN A 155 2.76 -27.15 -11.83
N ASP A 156 3.13 -28.36 -12.26
CA ASP A 156 2.53 -29.02 -13.43
C ASP A 156 1.07 -29.46 -13.22
N ARG A 157 0.54 -29.32 -12.00
CA ARG A 157 -0.88 -29.53 -11.66
C ARG A 157 -1.66 -28.24 -11.56
N TYR A 158 -1.04 -27.11 -11.93
CA TYR A 158 -1.71 -25.82 -11.86
C TYR A 158 -2.97 -25.81 -12.74
N TRP A 159 -4.06 -25.32 -12.20
CA TRP A 159 -5.38 -25.29 -12.87
C TRP A 159 -5.51 -24.18 -13.92
N GLY A 160 -4.65 -23.15 -13.85
CA GLY A 160 -4.59 -22.05 -14.82
C GLY A 160 -3.56 -22.31 -15.92
N ASP A 161 -3.19 -21.24 -16.64
CA ASP A 161 -2.18 -21.31 -17.69
C ASP A 161 -0.81 -21.66 -17.10
N ALA A 162 -0.14 -22.64 -17.68
CA ALA A 162 1.19 -23.06 -17.21
C ALA A 162 2.21 -21.91 -17.40
N PRO A 163 3.00 -21.57 -16.37
CA PRO A 163 4.10 -20.62 -16.52
C PRO A 163 5.07 -21.02 -17.63
N ALA A 164 5.56 -20.06 -18.40
CA ALA A 164 6.52 -20.32 -19.49
C ALA A 164 7.89 -20.80 -18.95
N TYR A 165 8.32 -20.26 -17.81
CA TYR A 165 9.53 -20.68 -17.14
C TYR A 165 9.31 -21.97 -16.32
N ALA A 166 10.34 -22.82 -16.25
CA ALA A 166 10.30 -24.03 -15.43
C ALA A 166 10.66 -23.76 -13.98
N GLU A 167 11.53 -22.79 -13.74
CA GLU A 167 12.07 -22.43 -12.43
C GLU A 167 12.22 -20.93 -12.27
N VAL A 168 12.09 -20.45 -11.03
CA VAL A 168 12.39 -19.09 -10.59
C VAL A 168 13.25 -19.16 -9.33
N GLU A 169 14.43 -18.55 -9.38
CA GLU A 169 15.25 -18.34 -8.20
C GLU A 169 15.10 -16.89 -7.72
N VAL A 170 14.77 -16.72 -6.47
CA VAL A 170 14.67 -15.41 -5.83
C VAL A 170 15.83 -15.24 -4.86
N GLN A 171 16.74 -14.32 -5.17
CA GLN A 171 17.92 -14.01 -4.34
C GLN A 171 17.66 -12.81 -3.44
N VAL A 172 18.11 -12.89 -2.19
CA VAL A 172 18.05 -11.77 -1.23
C VAL A 172 19.33 -10.96 -1.32
N ILE A 173 19.27 -9.81 -1.97
CA ILE A 173 20.39 -8.84 -2.07
C ILE A 173 19.92 -7.53 -1.43
N PRO A 174 20.26 -7.22 -0.16
CA PRO A 174 19.68 -6.10 0.59
C PRO A 174 20.02 -4.72 0.02
N ASP A 175 21.24 -4.53 -0.48
CA ASP A 175 21.70 -3.23 -0.98
C ASP A 175 21.28 -2.99 -2.44
N PRO A 176 20.62 -1.85 -2.75
CA PRO A 176 20.13 -1.56 -4.11
C PRO A 176 21.25 -1.39 -5.15
N ASN A 177 22.43 -0.89 -4.75
CA ASN A 177 23.55 -0.74 -5.67
C ASN A 177 24.16 -2.10 -6.01
N THR A 178 24.23 -3.00 -5.03
CA THR A 178 24.65 -4.39 -5.24
C THR A 178 23.67 -5.11 -6.17
N ARG A 179 22.35 -4.89 -6.01
CA ARG A 179 21.34 -5.41 -6.97
C ARG A 179 21.57 -4.89 -8.39
N ALA A 180 21.85 -3.59 -8.54
CA ALA A 180 22.15 -3.00 -9.86
C ALA A 180 23.39 -3.63 -10.50
N ILE A 181 24.44 -3.88 -9.73
CA ILE A 181 25.66 -4.56 -10.21
C ILE A 181 25.35 -6.01 -10.60
N ALA A 182 24.61 -6.76 -9.77
CA ALA A 182 24.24 -8.14 -10.03
C ALA A 182 23.43 -8.27 -11.33
N LEU A 183 22.48 -7.36 -11.56
CA LEU A 183 21.70 -7.30 -12.81
C LEU A 183 22.60 -6.99 -14.03
N ARG A 184 23.48 -6.01 -13.91
CA ARG A 184 24.41 -5.60 -14.98
C ARG A 184 25.36 -6.71 -15.38
N THR A 185 25.84 -7.46 -14.41
CA THR A 185 26.80 -8.58 -14.63
C THR A 185 26.13 -9.88 -15.04
N GLY A 186 24.80 -9.96 -15.03
CA GLY A 186 24.05 -11.18 -15.36
C GLY A 186 24.05 -12.21 -14.23
N GLN A 187 24.31 -11.81 -13.01
CA GLN A 187 24.15 -12.66 -11.84
C GLN A 187 22.66 -12.87 -11.51
N ILE A 188 21.83 -11.86 -11.79
CA ILE A 188 20.37 -11.93 -11.74
C ILE A 188 19.79 -11.39 -13.04
N ASP A 189 18.59 -11.82 -13.40
CA ASP A 189 17.93 -11.47 -14.66
C ASP A 189 16.91 -10.36 -14.52
N MET A 190 16.37 -10.12 -13.32
CA MET A 190 15.35 -9.11 -13.06
C MET A 190 15.45 -8.55 -11.65
N VAL A 191 15.18 -7.25 -11.53
CA VAL A 191 14.88 -6.57 -10.24
C VAL A 191 13.46 -6.04 -10.32
N TYR A 192 12.67 -6.23 -9.26
CA TYR A 192 11.27 -5.82 -9.21
C TYR A 192 10.87 -5.39 -7.78
N GLY A 193 10.04 -4.37 -7.63
CA GLY A 193 9.45 -3.98 -6.35
C GLY A 193 8.95 -2.55 -6.30
N VAL A 194 8.33 -2.18 -5.18
CA VAL A 194 7.83 -0.82 -4.91
C VAL A 194 8.81 -0.05 -4.03
N GLU A 195 9.33 -0.67 -2.99
CA GLU A 195 10.14 0.02 -1.98
C GLU A 195 11.63 -0.01 -2.33
N GLY A 196 12.04 0.87 -3.27
CA GLY A 196 13.44 1.07 -3.63
C GLY A 196 14.18 -0.20 -4.10
N PRO A 197 13.63 -0.97 -5.05
CA PRO A 197 14.33 -2.15 -5.57
C PRO A 197 15.65 -1.75 -6.23
N LEU A 198 15.67 -0.59 -6.87
CA LEU A 198 16.85 0.15 -7.35
C LEU A 198 16.71 1.61 -6.92
N SER A 199 17.82 2.36 -6.90
CA SER A 199 17.72 3.81 -6.80
C SER A 199 17.11 4.40 -8.07
N PRO A 200 16.43 5.57 -7.99
CA PRO A 200 15.93 6.27 -9.17
C PRO A 200 17.03 6.54 -10.21
N ASP A 201 18.25 6.90 -9.76
CA ASP A 201 19.42 7.07 -10.62
C ASP A 201 19.78 5.80 -11.39
N SER A 202 19.85 4.66 -10.69
CA SER A 202 20.15 3.36 -11.32
C SER A 202 19.09 2.97 -12.34
N TYR A 203 17.80 3.23 -12.05
CA TYR A 203 16.72 2.98 -12.99
C TYR A 203 16.86 3.85 -14.25
N ALA A 204 17.15 5.15 -14.09
CA ALA A 204 17.38 6.06 -15.21
C ALA A 204 18.57 5.63 -16.06
N GLU A 205 19.66 5.17 -15.43
CA GLU A 205 20.83 4.63 -16.10
C GLU A 205 20.49 3.39 -16.94
N PHE A 206 19.79 2.39 -16.39
CA PHE A 206 19.35 1.22 -17.13
C PHE A 206 18.42 1.57 -18.29
N SER A 207 17.49 2.52 -18.07
CA SER A 207 16.59 3.00 -19.13
C SER A 207 17.35 3.66 -20.29
N ALA A 208 18.44 4.38 -19.99
CA ALA A 208 19.25 5.06 -21.00
C ALA A 208 20.16 4.10 -21.77
N MET A 209 20.56 2.96 -21.20
CA MET A 209 21.44 1.98 -21.86
C MET A 209 20.79 1.30 -23.06
N GLY A 210 19.47 1.06 -23.01
CA GLY A 210 18.73 0.38 -24.06
C GLY A 210 18.94 -1.15 -24.14
N ASP A 211 19.84 -1.71 -23.34
CA ASP A 211 20.16 -3.13 -23.27
C ASP A 211 19.29 -3.88 -22.24
N PHE A 212 18.39 -3.16 -21.56
CA PHE A 212 17.50 -3.70 -20.54
C PHE A 212 16.06 -3.31 -20.85
N THR A 213 15.12 -4.17 -20.48
CA THR A 213 13.70 -3.85 -20.44
C THR A 213 13.38 -3.16 -19.13
N THR A 214 12.88 -1.94 -19.17
CA THR A 214 12.49 -1.18 -17.98
C THR A 214 10.99 -0.89 -17.99
N GLY A 215 10.37 -0.84 -16.82
CA GLY A 215 8.94 -0.56 -16.72
C GLY A 215 8.55 -0.06 -15.33
N LEU A 216 7.44 0.68 -15.31
CA LEU A 216 6.78 1.18 -14.10
C LEU A 216 5.31 0.76 -14.13
N SER A 217 4.77 0.39 -12.97
CA SER A 217 3.35 0.04 -12.83
C SER A 217 2.43 1.27 -12.90
N ALA A 218 1.12 1.02 -12.83
CA ALA A 218 0.16 2.00 -12.34
C ALA A 218 0.50 2.44 -10.90
N PRO A 219 -0.04 3.57 -10.40
CA PRO A 219 0.08 3.96 -8.99
C PRO A 219 -0.35 2.84 -8.04
N MET A 220 0.46 2.59 -7.01
CA MET A 220 0.19 1.56 -6.00
C MET A 220 -0.14 2.13 -4.64
N GLU A 221 0.52 3.21 -4.25
CA GLU A 221 0.34 3.90 -2.96
C GLU A 221 0.71 5.37 -3.10
N THR A 222 0.31 6.19 -2.14
CA THR A 222 0.64 7.61 -2.12
C THR A 222 1.71 7.88 -1.07
N SER A 223 2.81 8.54 -1.48
CA SER A 223 3.75 9.18 -0.57
C SER A 223 3.27 10.60 -0.28
N ASP A 224 3.07 10.93 0.97
CA ASP A 224 2.55 12.22 1.41
C ASP A 224 3.26 12.76 2.67
N LEU A 225 2.94 13.99 3.04
CA LEU A 225 3.19 14.50 4.39
C LEU A 225 1.87 14.62 5.14
N ALA A 226 1.79 14.04 6.31
CA ALA A 226 0.72 14.33 7.25
C ALA A 226 1.03 15.63 8.02
N LEU A 227 0.09 16.57 8.02
CA LEU A 227 0.19 17.88 8.66
C LEU A 227 -0.61 17.88 9.95
N ASN A 228 0.05 18.08 11.10
CA ASN A 228 -0.57 17.95 12.41
C ASN A 228 -1.44 19.17 12.72
N THR A 229 -2.76 19.04 12.61
CA THR A 229 -3.74 20.12 12.87
C THR A 229 -3.85 20.52 14.34
N ALA A 230 -3.22 19.78 15.26
CA ALA A 230 -3.25 20.07 16.70
C ALA A 230 -1.97 20.73 17.21
N ARG A 231 -0.95 21.00 16.35
CA ARG A 231 0.38 21.41 16.81
C ARG A 231 0.86 22.72 16.18
N GLY A 232 1.25 23.68 17.02
CA GLY A 232 1.92 24.92 16.59
C GLY A 232 1.20 25.64 15.44
N ALA A 233 1.95 26.16 14.49
CA ALA A 233 1.41 26.92 13.36
C ALA A 233 0.65 26.06 12.35
N THR A 234 0.84 24.73 12.33
CA THR A 234 0.03 23.85 11.46
C THR A 234 -1.43 23.68 11.92
N ARG A 235 -1.82 24.27 13.05
CA ARG A 235 -3.24 24.46 13.40
C ARG A 235 -3.97 25.40 12.45
N ASP A 236 -3.26 26.38 11.92
CA ASP A 236 -3.85 27.38 11.03
C ASP A 236 -4.02 26.77 9.63
N LEU A 237 -5.25 26.77 9.11
CA LEU A 237 -5.56 26.24 7.79
C LEU A 237 -4.80 27.00 6.69
N SER A 238 -4.61 28.31 6.86
CA SER A 238 -3.80 29.16 5.99
C SER A 238 -2.37 28.64 5.81
N VAL A 239 -1.72 28.22 6.92
CA VAL A 239 -0.37 27.63 6.87
C VAL A 239 -0.37 26.31 6.11
N ARG A 240 -1.34 25.43 6.36
CA ARG A 240 -1.44 24.14 5.65
C ARG A 240 -1.69 24.31 4.16
N ARG A 241 -2.57 25.25 3.77
CA ARG A 241 -2.81 25.59 2.35
C ARG A 241 -1.60 26.24 1.68
N ALA A 242 -0.91 27.13 2.39
CA ALA A 242 0.33 27.74 1.88
C ALA A 242 1.41 26.69 1.63
N ILE A 243 1.57 25.70 2.51
CA ILE A 243 2.47 24.56 2.30
C ILE A 243 2.11 23.80 1.02
N ASN A 244 0.83 23.50 0.78
CA ASN A 244 0.38 22.79 -0.41
C ASN A 244 0.66 23.58 -1.72
N HIS A 245 0.57 24.92 -1.69
CA HIS A 245 0.87 25.75 -2.85
C HIS A 245 2.37 26.02 -3.05
N ALA A 246 3.19 25.94 -2.00
CA ALA A 246 4.60 26.29 -2.06
C ALA A 246 5.48 25.22 -2.70
N VAL A 247 5.09 23.94 -2.62
CA VAL A 247 5.93 22.80 -2.98
C VAL A 247 5.88 22.50 -4.47
N ASP A 248 7.05 22.45 -5.12
CA ASP A 248 7.21 22.01 -6.51
C ASP A 248 7.40 20.48 -6.61
N LYS A 249 6.28 19.78 -6.65
CA LYS A 249 6.27 18.32 -6.84
C LYS A 249 6.89 17.90 -8.19
N GLY A 250 6.77 18.73 -9.22
CA GLY A 250 7.35 18.47 -10.55
C GLY A 250 8.87 18.46 -10.50
N ALA A 251 9.48 19.47 -9.85
CA ALA A 251 10.92 19.51 -9.63
C ALA A 251 11.42 18.32 -8.81
N MET A 252 10.72 17.95 -7.74
CA MET A 252 11.03 16.77 -6.93
C MET A 252 11.06 15.47 -7.76
N ILE A 253 10.06 15.26 -8.61
CA ILE A 253 9.97 14.09 -9.49
C ILE A 253 11.10 14.09 -10.53
N ALA A 254 11.39 15.25 -11.12
CA ALA A 254 12.42 15.35 -12.15
C ALA A 254 13.84 15.19 -11.59
N LEU A 255 14.14 15.80 -10.45
CA LEU A 255 15.51 15.92 -9.93
C LEU A 255 15.93 14.78 -9.00
N ILE A 256 14.97 14.18 -8.28
CA ILE A 256 15.28 13.12 -7.30
C ILE A 256 14.75 11.76 -7.77
N LEU A 257 13.55 11.75 -8.32
CA LEU A 257 12.87 10.48 -8.65
C LEU A 257 13.05 10.06 -10.11
N HIS A 258 13.64 10.92 -10.96
CA HIS A 258 13.86 10.64 -12.39
C HIS A 258 12.63 10.05 -13.09
N GLY A 259 11.42 10.49 -12.70
CA GLY A 259 10.16 10.04 -13.27
C GLY A 259 9.70 8.63 -12.83
N THR A 260 10.34 8.03 -11.82
CA THR A 260 9.96 6.71 -11.31
C THR A 260 8.68 6.71 -10.49
N GLU A 261 8.23 7.87 -10.03
CA GLU A 261 6.94 8.06 -9.37
C GLU A 261 6.12 9.13 -10.12
N ARG A 262 4.81 9.13 -9.95
CA ARG A 262 3.91 10.11 -10.58
C ARG A 262 3.52 11.18 -9.60
N ARG A 263 3.22 12.40 -10.09
CA ARG A 263 2.72 13.48 -9.26
C ARG A 263 1.41 13.10 -8.59
N ALA A 264 1.31 13.30 -7.27
CA ALA A 264 0.09 13.13 -6.51
C ALA A 264 -0.58 14.49 -6.24
N ASP A 265 -1.84 14.59 -6.59
CA ASP A 265 -2.66 15.78 -6.36
C ASP A 265 -3.75 15.53 -5.30
N THR A 266 -4.04 14.26 -4.98
CA THR A 266 -5.01 13.81 -4.01
C THR A 266 -4.41 12.74 -3.10
N LEU A 267 -5.03 12.50 -1.93
CA LEU A 267 -4.56 11.52 -0.96
C LEU A 267 -4.49 10.10 -1.53
N PHE A 268 -5.41 9.74 -2.40
CA PHE A 268 -5.38 8.46 -3.12
C PHE A 268 -5.32 8.69 -4.62
N ALA A 269 -4.63 7.81 -5.33
CA ALA A 269 -4.58 7.82 -6.78
C ALA A 269 -5.96 7.53 -7.40
N PRO A 270 -6.27 8.05 -8.60
CA PRO A 270 -7.58 7.87 -9.23
C PRO A 270 -8.00 6.42 -9.50
N ASN A 271 -7.04 5.49 -9.56
CA ASN A 271 -7.32 4.06 -9.71
C ASN A 271 -7.73 3.35 -8.40
N VAL A 272 -7.66 4.05 -7.26
CA VAL A 272 -8.15 3.55 -5.98
C VAL A 272 -9.68 3.69 -5.94
N PRO A 273 -10.43 2.67 -5.49
CA PRO A 273 -11.89 2.76 -5.39
C PRO A 273 -12.36 4.00 -4.65
N TYR A 274 -13.40 4.67 -5.16
CA TYR A 274 -13.99 5.89 -4.60
C TYR A 274 -13.10 7.16 -4.58
N ALA A 275 -11.86 7.10 -5.10
CA ALA A 275 -10.92 8.21 -4.99
C ALA A 275 -11.03 9.25 -6.11
N ASP A 276 -11.51 8.85 -7.30
CA ASP A 276 -11.69 9.76 -8.44
C ASP A 276 -12.99 10.59 -8.28
N ILE A 277 -12.92 11.63 -7.47
CA ILE A 277 -14.07 12.48 -7.12
C ILE A 277 -13.97 13.91 -7.68
N GLY A 278 -12.96 14.18 -8.53
CA GLY A 278 -12.81 15.47 -9.22
C GLY A 278 -12.40 16.63 -8.30
N LEU A 279 -11.51 16.36 -7.33
CA LEU A 279 -10.94 17.43 -6.49
C LEU A 279 -9.99 18.32 -7.29
N GLU A 280 -10.11 19.64 -7.10
CA GLU A 280 -9.20 20.61 -7.73
C GLU A 280 -7.82 20.56 -7.06
N PRO A 281 -6.74 20.31 -7.80
CA PRO A 281 -5.40 20.25 -7.24
C PRO A 281 -4.93 21.58 -6.63
N TYR A 282 -4.14 21.51 -5.56
CA TYR A 282 -3.31 22.64 -5.15
C TYR A 282 -2.19 22.85 -6.17
N ALA A 283 -2.35 23.87 -7.03
CA ALA A 283 -1.32 24.22 -8.00
C ALA A 283 -0.07 24.74 -7.27
N HIS A 284 1.12 24.38 -7.77
CA HIS A 284 2.35 25.03 -7.33
C HIS A 284 2.29 26.52 -7.68
N ASN A 285 2.16 27.36 -6.67
CA ASN A 285 2.04 28.79 -6.77
C ASN A 285 2.61 29.47 -5.51
N PRO A 286 3.92 29.72 -5.42
CA PRO A 286 4.54 30.37 -4.28
C PRO A 286 4.00 31.77 -3.99
N GLU A 287 3.51 32.49 -4.99
CA GLU A 287 2.89 33.81 -4.80
C GLU A 287 1.57 33.68 -4.04
N GLN A 288 0.73 32.71 -4.41
CA GLN A 288 -0.49 32.40 -3.70
C GLN A 288 -0.21 31.97 -2.25
N ALA A 289 0.82 31.16 -2.04
CA ALA A 289 1.25 30.75 -0.71
C ALA A 289 1.63 31.97 0.16
N ARG A 290 2.41 32.92 -0.38
CA ARG A 290 2.77 34.17 0.33
C ARG A 290 1.53 34.99 0.65
N LYS A 291 0.63 35.15 -0.30
CA LYS A 291 -0.61 35.91 -0.13
C LYS A 291 -1.50 35.33 0.98
N ILE A 292 -1.70 33.99 0.98
CA ILE A 292 -2.48 33.30 2.03
C ILE A 292 -1.88 33.56 3.41
N LEU A 293 -0.54 33.49 3.55
CA LEU A 293 0.14 33.75 4.81
C LEU A 293 -0.01 35.21 5.25
N GLU A 294 0.10 36.16 4.33
CA GLU A 294 -0.05 37.60 4.61
C GLU A 294 -1.47 37.94 5.06
N GLU A 295 -2.48 37.42 4.38
CA GLU A 295 -3.90 37.62 4.74
C GLU A 295 -4.23 37.06 6.12
N ASP A 296 -3.50 36.05 6.60
CA ASP A 296 -3.63 35.46 7.95
C ASP A 296 -2.71 36.15 8.98
N GLY A 297 -1.99 37.20 8.61
CA GLY A 297 -1.16 38.01 9.52
C GLY A 297 0.27 37.52 9.72
N TRP A 298 0.74 36.56 8.91
CA TRP A 298 2.15 36.16 8.90
C TRP A 298 2.99 37.18 8.13
N THR A 299 3.73 38.01 8.82
CA THR A 299 4.51 39.12 8.24
C THR A 299 5.96 38.73 8.00
N VAL A 300 6.58 39.33 6.97
CA VAL A 300 8.00 39.14 6.65
C VAL A 300 8.86 39.80 7.74
N ALA A 301 9.71 39.03 8.40
CA ALA A 301 10.62 39.55 9.43
C ALA A 301 11.89 40.19 8.86
N GLY A 302 12.36 39.68 7.72
CA GLY A 302 13.55 40.14 6.98
C GLY A 302 13.87 39.20 5.82
N GLU A 303 14.80 39.62 4.95
CA GLU A 303 15.22 38.78 3.83
C GLU A 303 15.81 37.47 4.32
N GLY A 304 15.31 36.35 3.80
CA GLY A 304 15.77 34.99 4.15
C GLY A 304 15.35 34.53 5.56
N GLN A 305 14.55 35.32 6.30
CA GLN A 305 14.06 34.94 7.62
C GLN A 305 12.64 34.35 7.56
N PRO A 306 12.29 33.41 8.46
CA PRO A 306 10.92 32.97 8.60
C PRO A 306 9.96 34.12 8.91
N ARG A 307 8.73 34.05 8.39
CA ARG A 307 7.65 34.98 8.73
C ARG A 307 7.34 34.92 10.22
N THR A 308 6.73 35.96 10.74
CA THR A 308 6.32 36.03 12.15
C THR A 308 4.85 36.42 12.27
N LYS A 309 4.17 35.88 13.27
CA LYS A 309 2.81 36.28 13.71
C LYS A 309 2.81 36.36 15.22
N ASP A 310 2.34 37.48 15.78
CA ASP A 310 2.32 37.74 17.22
C ASP A 310 3.70 37.53 17.89
N GLY A 311 4.79 37.85 17.20
CA GLY A 311 6.16 37.69 17.67
C GLY A 311 6.73 36.28 17.60
N ALA A 312 5.94 35.29 17.19
CA ALA A 312 6.39 33.88 16.99
C ALA A 312 6.84 33.66 15.56
N PRO A 313 8.01 33.04 15.32
CA PRO A 313 8.47 32.71 13.97
C PRO A 313 7.73 31.50 13.43
N LEU A 314 7.47 31.49 12.10
CA LEU A 314 6.90 30.36 11.38
C LEU A 314 7.99 29.32 11.11
N ILE A 315 8.23 28.46 12.08
CA ILE A 315 9.21 27.36 12.01
C ILE A 315 8.50 26.04 12.33
N LEU A 316 8.66 25.06 11.45
CA LEU A 316 8.01 23.76 11.54
C LEU A 316 9.05 22.63 11.57
N ASP A 317 8.75 21.56 12.30
CA ASP A 317 9.55 20.33 12.31
C ASP A 317 9.04 19.39 11.21
N LEU A 318 9.90 18.94 10.31
CA LEU A 318 9.65 17.89 9.32
C LEU A 318 10.39 16.63 9.75
N CYS A 319 9.64 15.58 10.07
CA CYS A 319 10.16 14.32 10.61
C CYS A 319 10.25 13.24 9.52
N PHE A 320 11.35 12.51 9.47
CA PHE A 320 11.59 11.42 8.52
C PHE A 320 12.58 10.41 9.06
N VAL A 321 12.62 9.20 8.47
CA VAL A 321 13.61 8.17 8.80
C VAL A 321 14.97 8.58 8.25
N GLY A 322 15.93 8.86 9.12
CA GLY A 322 17.21 9.47 8.77
C GLY A 322 18.12 8.60 7.90
N THR A 323 17.90 7.30 7.86
CA THR A 323 18.62 6.35 7.00
C THR A 323 18.05 6.25 5.58
N ASP A 324 16.86 6.82 5.33
CA ASP A 324 16.25 6.87 4.00
C ASP A 324 16.82 8.08 3.21
N ALA A 325 17.71 7.79 2.29
CA ALA A 325 18.37 8.81 1.46
C ALA A 325 17.39 9.56 0.54
N VAL A 326 16.35 8.89 0.04
CA VAL A 326 15.33 9.49 -0.84
C VAL A 326 14.42 10.41 -0.02
N ALA A 327 13.98 9.97 1.15
CA ALA A 327 13.20 10.82 2.06
C ALA A 327 14.00 12.06 2.49
N LYS A 328 15.30 11.92 2.78
CA LYS A 328 16.17 13.03 3.09
C LYS A 328 16.27 14.03 1.93
N ALA A 329 16.51 13.56 0.71
CA ALA A 329 16.59 14.42 -0.47
C ALA A 329 15.25 15.15 -0.75
N LYS A 330 14.11 14.44 -0.62
CA LYS A 330 12.77 15.05 -0.68
C LYS A 330 12.62 16.13 0.41
N ALA A 331 13.06 15.87 1.65
CA ALA A 331 12.98 16.81 2.77
C ALA A 331 13.81 18.09 2.55
N GLU A 332 14.99 17.99 1.92
CA GLU A 332 15.84 19.14 1.57
C GLU A 332 15.19 20.03 0.48
N ILE A 333 14.53 19.45 -0.52
CA ILE A 333 13.73 20.23 -1.50
C ILE A 333 12.56 20.91 -0.79
N LEU A 334 11.80 20.19 0.02
CA LEU A 334 10.68 20.75 0.78
C LEU A 334 11.13 21.92 1.68
N GLN A 335 12.30 21.81 2.32
CA GLN A 335 12.88 22.89 3.11
C GLN A 335 13.18 24.13 2.26
N ALA A 336 13.74 23.95 1.07
CA ALA A 336 14.06 25.06 0.17
C ALA A 336 12.79 25.73 -0.39
N ASP A 337 11.80 24.95 -0.83
CA ASP A 337 10.54 25.48 -1.37
C ASP A 337 9.79 26.28 -0.31
N LEU A 338 9.67 25.74 0.91
CA LEU A 338 8.98 26.35 2.02
C LEU A 338 9.72 27.61 2.53
N ALA A 339 11.04 27.60 2.55
CA ALA A 339 11.84 28.77 2.88
C ALA A 339 11.60 29.93 1.88
N SER A 340 11.37 29.63 0.60
CA SER A 340 11.09 30.65 -0.44
C SER A 340 9.84 31.46 -0.19
N VAL A 341 8.90 30.94 0.60
CA VAL A 341 7.66 31.64 1.01
C VAL A 341 7.69 32.11 2.45
N GLY A 342 8.81 31.93 3.16
CA GLY A 342 9.02 32.37 4.54
C GLY A 342 8.57 31.38 5.62
N ILE A 343 8.49 30.10 5.28
CA ILE A 343 8.25 28.99 6.25
C ILE A 343 9.60 28.31 6.51
N GLY A 344 10.11 28.43 7.76
CA GLY A 344 11.33 27.74 8.18
C GLY A 344 11.06 26.27 8.50
N ILE A 345 11.97 25.38 8.11
CA ILE A 345 11.84 23.94 8.39
C ILE A 345 13.06 23.43 9.15
N ASN A 346 12.81 22.80 10.29
CA ASN A 346 13.78 21.97 11.00
C ASN A 346 13.68 20.52 10.47
N LEU A 347 14.72 20.02 9.86
CA LEU A 347 14.79 18.63 9.40
C LEU A 347 15.13 17.70 10.59
N ILE A 348 14.23 16.79 10.91
CA ILE A 348 14.34 15.83 12.01
C ILE A 348 14.47 14.42 11.44
N GLY A 349 15.71 14.03 11.08
CA GLY A 349 16.04 12.68 10.64
C GLY A 349 16.45 11.82 11.83
N GLU A 350 15.64 10.82 12.19
CA GLU A 350 15.87 9.92 13.31
C GLU A 350 15.77 8.44 12.87
N GLU A 351 16.12 7.53 13.77
CA GLU A 351 15.86 6.11 13.56
C GLU A 351 14.36 5.80 13.48
N GLU A 352 13.99 4.77 12.74
CA GLU A 352 12.61 4.40 12.45
C GLU A 352 11.74 4.26 13.72
N SER A 353 12.27 3.62 14.76
CA SER A 353 11.58 3.47 16.05
C SER A 353 11.26 4.81 16.73
N SER A 354 12.14 5.81 16.58
CA SER A 354 11.95 7.16 17.09
C SER A 354 10.89 7.91 16.27
N ILE A 355 10.87 7.71 14.95
CA ILE A 355 9.84 8.28 14.08
C ILE A 355 8.45 7.70 14.43
N TYR A 356 8.33 6.39 14.64
CA TYR A 356 7.08 5.78 15.11
C TYR A 356 6.64 6.32 16.48
N ALA A 357 7.58 6.60 17.39
CA ALA A 357 7.24 7.24 18.66
C ALA A 357 6.74 8.67 18.46
N ARG A 358 7.30 9.44 17.51
CA ARG A 358 6.78 10.78 17.18
C ARG A 358 5.39 10.73 16.58
N GLN A 359 5.11 9.77 15.71
CA GLN A 359 3.78 9.54 15.15
C GLN A 359 2.76 9.32 16.26
N ARG A 360 3.00 8.33 17.11
CA ARG A 360 2.11 7.96 18.21
C ARG A 360 1.85 9.14 19.18
N ASP A 361 2.89 9.91 19.49
CA ASP A 361 2.83 10.98 20.48
C ASP A 361 2.45 12.36 19.87
N GLY A 362 2.21 12.44 18.57
CA GLY A 362 1.90 13.70 17.85
C GLY A 362 3.04 14.73 17.90
N ARG A 363 4.31 14.29 18.04
CA ARG A 363 5.48 15.17 18.18
C ARG A 363 6.10 15.54 16.83
N PHE A 364 5.26 16.03 15.90
CA PHE A 364 5.65 16.52 14.58
C PHE A 364 4.72 17.66 14.15
N HIS A 365 5.20 18.56 13.28
CA HIS A 365 4.36 19.49 12.53
C HIS A 365 4.04 18.86 11.16
N LEU A 366 5.07 18.34 10.48
CA LEU A 366 4.98 17.56 9.25
C LEU A 366 5.75 16.26 9.46
N ILE A 367 5.21 15.17 8.92
CA ILE A 367 5.88 13.87 8.96
C ILE A 367 5.65 13.15 7.65
N PHE A 368 6.69 12.51 7.10
CA PHE A 368 6.50 11.62 5.96
C PHE A 368 5.56 10.50 6.33
N ASN A 369 4.61 10.28 5.47
CA ASN A 369 3.56 9.30 5.59
C ASN A 369 3.34 8.60 4.23
N ARG A 370 2.60 7.51 4.24
CA ARG A 370 2.29 6.73 3.07
C ARG A 370 0.96 6.03 3.24
N THR A 371 0.13 6.00 2.20
CA THR A 371 -1.04 5.12 2.19
C THR A 371 -0.61 3.66 2.09
N TRP A 372 -1.52 2.72 2.31
CA TRP A 372 -1.14 1.31 2.42
C TRP A 372 -1.20 0.55 1.10
N GLY A 373 -1.71 1.21 0.06
CA GLY A 373 -1.86 0.62 -1.25
C GLY A 373 -2.97 -0.42 -1.36
N ALA A 374 -3.09 -1.01 -2.54
CA ALA A 374 -4.07 -2.05 -2.80
C ALA A 374 -3.76 -3.35 -2.02
N PRO A 375 -4.77 -4.03 -1.47
CA PRO A 375 -6.20 -3.73 -1.47
C PRO A 375 -6.67 -2.95 -0.23
N TYR A 376 -5.75 -2.39 0.58
CA TYR A 376 -6.05 -1.72 1.86
C TYR A 376 -6.64 -0.32 1.69
N ASP A 377 -6.32 0.34 0.55
CA ASP A 377 -6.82 1.68 0.26
C ASP A 377 -8.20 1.61 -0.43
N PRO A 378 -9.14 2.46 -0.06
CA PRO A 378 -9.05 3.47 1.00
C PRO A 378 -9.49 2.97 2.37
N HIS A 379 -10.14 1.79 2.50
CA HIS A 379 -10.88 1.35 3.67
C HIS A 379 -10.02 1.13 4.92
N ALA A 380 -8.94 0.36 4.81
CA ALA A 380 -8.08 0.05 5.95
C ALA A 380 -7.25 1.27 6.36
N PHE A 381 -6.77 2.07 5.39
CA PHE A 381 -6.08 3.31 5.68
C PHE A 381 -7.00 4.31 6.40
N LEU A 382 -8.24 4.52 5.94
CA LEU A 382 -9.19 5.36 6.65
C LEU A 382 -9.51 4.81 8.05
N SER A 383 -9.64 3.50 8.20
CA SER A 383 -9.85 2.88 9.51
C SER A 383 -8.73 3.21 10.49
N SER A 384 -7.46 3.25 10.03
CA SER A 384 -6.31 3.59 10.86
C SER A 384 -6.33 5.03 11.39
N MET A 385 -7.02 5.95 10.70
CA MET A 385 -7.18 7.34 11.12
C MET A 385 -7.94 7.49 12.47
N ARG A 386 -8.59 6.43 12.95
CA ARG A 386 -9.26 6.37 14.25
C ARG A 386 -8.37 5.78 15.35
N VAL A 387 -7.16 5.36 15.02
CA VAL A 387 -6.23 4.70 15.96
C VAL A 387 -5.17 5.68 16.43
N PRO A 388 -5.11 6.03 17.72
CA PRO A 388 -4.22 7.09 18.24
C PRO A 388 -2.73 6.91 17.97
N SER A 389 -2.27 5.69 17.69
CA SER A 389 -0.87 5.40 17.38
C SER A 389 -0.43 5.79 15.97
N HIS A 390 -1.35 6.13 15.07
CA HIS A 390 -1.06 6.50 13.69
C HIS A 390 -0.87 8.00 13.50
N ALA A 391 0.03 8.38 12.58
CA ALA A 391 0.24 9.77 12.19
C ALA A 391 -1.05 10.45 11.73
N ASP A 392 -1.89 9.72 11.00
CA ASP A 392 -3.17 10.17 10.45
C ASP A 392 -4.17 10.59 11.52
N TYR A 393 -4.26 9.85 12.63
CA TYR A 393 -5.06 10.25 13.80
C TYR A 393 -4.57 11.57 14.36
N GLN A 394 -3.25 11.68 14.57
CA GLN A 394 -2.63 12.88 15.14
C GLN A 394 -2.75 14.09 14.19
N ALA A 395 -2.65 13.85 12.88
CA ALA A 395 -2.83 14.87 11.86
C ALA A 395 -4.23 15.51 11.91
N GLN A 396 -5.26 14.73 12.22
CA GLN A 396 -6.65 15.17 12.25
C GLN A 396 -7.14 15.64 13.62
N LEU A 397 -6.35 15.47 14.68
CA LEU A 397 -6.79 15.67 16.07
C LEU A 397 -7.25 17.10 16.38
N GLY A 398 -6.75 18.09 15.66
CA GLY A 398 -7.12 19.50 15.80
C GLY A 398 -8.36 19.92 14.98
N LEU A 399 -8.92 19.02 14.15
CA LEU A 399 -10.15 19.32 13.41
C LEU A 399 -11.35 19.37 14.35
N THR A 400 -12.20 20.38 14.18
CA THR A 400 -13.37 20.58 15.05
C THR A 400 -14.42 19.49 14.89
N ASP A 401 -14.43 18.80 13.76
CA ASP A 401 -15.36 17.74 13.38
C ASP A 401 -14.74 16.34 13.39
N LYS A 402 -13.59 16.15 14.05
CA LYS A 402 -12.89 14.85 14.12
C LYS A 402 -13.81 13.70 14.56
N ALA A 403 -14.71 13.95 15.51
CA ALA A 403 -15.67 12.94 15.97
C ALA A 403 -16.68 12.53 14.86
N ASP A 404 -17.08 13.47 13.99
CA ASP A 404 -17.95 13.20 12.84
C ASP A 404 -17.19 12.42 11.76
N ILE A 405 -15.95 12.78 11.49
CA ILE A 405 -15.04 12.06 10.60
C ILE A 405 -14.92 10.59 11.07
N ASP A 406 -14.63 10.34 12.33
CA ASP A 406 -14.49 8.99 12.88
C ASP A 406 -15.78 8.17 12.77
N ARG A 407 -16.93 8.81 13.01
CA ARG A 407 -18.25 8.20 12.82
C ARG A 407 -18.47 7.78 11.36
N LYS A 408 -18.24 8.70 10.41
CA LYS A 408 -18.39 8.44 8.97
C LYS A 408 -17.47 7.34 8.48
N ILE A 409 -16.23 7.30 8.94
CA ILE A 409 -15.31 6.19 8.65
C ILE A 409 -15.91 4.86 9.13
N GLY A 410 -16.48 4.84 10.34
CA GLY A 410 -17.18 3.65 10.86
C GLY A 410 -18.36 3.24 9.99
N GLU A 411 -19.19 4.19 9.55
CA GLU A 411 -20.34 3.95 8.69
C GLU A 411 -19.95 3.41 7.31
N VAL A 412 -18.89 3.94 6.70
CA VAL A 412 -18.34 3.42 5.44
C VAL A 412 -18.07 1.93 5.54
N LEU A 413 -17.40 1.48 6.59
CA LEU A 413 -16.93 0.09 6.71
C LEU A 413 -18.07 -0.93 6.83
N ILE A 414 -19.22 -0.52 7.39
CA ILE A 414 -20.37 -1.41 7.62
C ILE A 414 -21.52 -1.21 6.63
N SER A 415 -21.42 -0.21 5.74
CA SER A 415 -22.50 0.09 4.78
C SER A 415 -22.64 -1.04 3.74
N THR A 416 -23.86 -1.51 3.55
CA THR A 416 -24.23 -2.46 2.48
C THR A 416 -24.68 -1.76 1.20
N ASP A 417 -24.85 -0.43 1.24
CA ASP A 417 -25.29 0.41 0.11
C ASP A 417 -24.07 1.07 -0.57
N GLU A 418 -23.87 0.74 -1.85
CA GLU A 418 -22.77 1.25 -2.68
C GLU A 418 -22.84 2.78 -2.86
N THR A 419 -24.04 3.32 -3.06
CA THR A 419 -24.24 4.77 -3.25
C THR A 419 -23.89 5.51 -1.96
N GLN A 420 -24.39 5.03 -0.83
CA GLN A 420 -24.07 5.60 0.47
C GLN A 420 -22.56 5.56 0.75
N ARG A 421 -21.88 4.45 0.40
CA ARG A 421 -20.42 4.37 0.56
C ARG A 421 -19.69 5.41 -0.30
N ALA A 422 -20.06 5.53 -1.56
CA ALA A 422 -19.47 6.50 -2.48
C ALA A 422 -19.66 7.95 -1.97
N ASP A 423 -20.83 8.28 -1.43
CA ASP A 423 -21.12 9.60 -0.87
C ASP A 423 -20.29 9.86 0.40
N LEU A 424 -20.17 8.88 1.30
CA LEU A 424 -19.36 8.99 2.51
C LEU A 424 -17.87 9.16 2.18
N TYR A 425 -17.33 8.41 1.21
CA TYR A 425 -15.95 8.57 0.76
C TYR A 425 -15.72 9.95 0.14
N ARG A 426 -16.64 10.39 -0.72
CA ARG A 426 -16.58 11.73 -1.32
C ARG A 426 -16.52 12.81 -0.24
N ASP A 427 -17.37 12.74 0.76
CA ASP A 427 -17.42 13.71 1.84
C ASP A 427 -16.11 13.71 2.67
N LEU A 428 -15.63 12.53 3.07
CA LEU A 428 -14.38 12.38 3.83
C LEU A 428 -13.16 12.90 3.04
N LEU A 429 -13.00 12.47 1.79
CA LEU A 429 -11.85 12.86 0.97
C LEU A 429 -11.88 14.35 0.60
N THR A 430 -13.06 14.91 0.33
CA THR A 430 -13.23 16.36 0.13
C THR A 430 -12.83 17.11 1.40
N ARG A 431 -13.26 16.64 2.57
CA ARG A 431 -12.93 17.26 3.83
C ARG A 431 -11.44 17.28 4.13
N PHE A 432 -10.74 16.14 3.93
CA PHE A 432 -9.29 16.08 4.12
C PHE A 432 -8.54 17.01 3.16
N HIS A 433 -9.02 17.13 1.93
CA HIS A 433 -8.44 18.01 0.94
C HIS A 433 -8.66 19.49 1.29
N GLU A 434 -9.89 19.91 1.61
CA GLU A 434 -10.23 21.29 1.95
C GLU A 434 -9.53 21.77 3.22
N GLU A 435 -9.37 20.90 4.20
CA GLU A 435 -8.62 21.16 5.43
C GLU A 435 -7.10 21.04 5.25
N ALA A 436 -6.64 20.68 4.06
CA ALA A 436 -5.23 20.50 3.76
C ALA A 436 -4.49 19.69 4.85
N VAL A 437 -5.11 18.58 5.27
CA VAL A 437 -4.56 17.69 6.32
C VAL A 437 -3.32 16.99 5.79
N TYR A 438 -3.28 16.75 4.49
CA TYR A 438 -2.17 16.09 3.79
C TYR A 438 -1.57 17.00 2.73
N LEU A 439 -0.29 16.82 2.48
CA LEU A 439 0.39 17.25 1.26
C LEU A 439 0.75 15.98 0.49
N PRO A 440 -0.10 15.48 -0.44
CA PRO A 440 0.28 14.40 -1.34
C PRO A 440 1.47 14.83 -2.19
N LEU A 441 2.51 14.01 -2.24
CA LEU A 441 3.74 14.30 -2.98
C LEU A 441 3.75 13.55 -4.31
N THR A 442 3.74 12.22 -4.21
CA THR A 442 3.85 11.34 -5.37
C THR A 442 3.03 10.07 -5.19
N TYR A 443 2.58 9.51 -6.30
CA TYR A 443 2.07 8.14 -6.36
C TYR A 443 3.22 7.22 -6.69
N ALA A 444 3.60 6.37 -5.74
CA ALA A 444 4.63 5.38 -5.90
C ALA A 444 4.19 4.28 -6.88
N THR A 445 5.13 3.77 -7.66
CA THR A 445 4.92 2.71 -8.64
C THR A 445 5.84 1.53 -8.34
N ALA A 446 5.45 0.33 -8.73
CA ALA A 446 6.42 -0.76 -8.81
C ALA A 446 7.36 -0.50 -9.98
N MET A 447 8.65 -0.67 -9.72
CA MET A 447 9.72 -0.53 -10.68
C MET A 447 10.20 -1.94 -11.07
N ALA A 448 10.40 -2.16 -12.35
CA ALA A 448 11.03 -3.39 -12.85
C ALA A 448 12.12 -3.05 -13.87
N VAL A 449 13.25 -3.73 -13.75
CA VAL A 449 14.34 -3.73 -14.74
C VAL A 449 14.73 -5.18 -14.98
N ALA A 450 14.73 -5.60 -16.21
CA ALA A 450 15.05 -6.97 -16.59
C ALA A 450 15.98 -7.02 -17.79
N ARG A 451 16.72 -8.11 -17.90
CA ARG A 451 17.44 -8.46 -19.12
C ARG A 451 16.44 -8.79 -20.23
N PRO A 452 16.76 -8.54 -21.51
CA PRO A 452 15.83 -8.78 -22.62
C PRO A 452 15.25 -10.21 -22.66
N GLU A 453 16.05 -11.18 -22.25
CA GLU A 453 15.68 -12.61 -22.27
C GLU A 453 14.50 -12.93 -21.34
N VAL A 454 14.23 -12.08 -20.34
CA VAL A 454 13.06 -12.22 -19.44
C VAL A 454 11.75 -11.95 -20.18
N GLY A 455 11.83 -11.18 -21.27
CA GLY A 455 10.69 -10.83 -22.09
C GLY A 455 9.84 -9.69 -21.52
N ARG A 456 8.54 -9.74 -21.79
CA ARG A 456 7.63 -8.65 -21.42
C ARG A 456 7.43 -8.56 -19.91
N LEU A 457 7.68 -7.38 -19.35
CA LEU A 457 7.37 -7.07 -17.94
C LEU A 457 5.86 -6.99 -17.72
N VAL A 458 5.41 -7.58 -16.62
CA VAL A 458 4.02 -7.52 -16.15
C VAL A 458 4.03 -7.11 -14.69
N PHE A 459 3.08 -6.27 -14.29
CA PHE A 459 2.94 -5.80 -12.93
C PHE A 459 1.72 -6.44 -12.25
N GLY A 460 1.83 -6.71 -10.96
CA GLY A 460 0.73 -7.11 -10.11
C GLY A 460 -0.14 -5.92 -9.71
N ALA A 461 -1.34 -6.19 -9.26
CA ALA A 461 -2.26 -5.16 -8.74
C ALA A 461 -1.88 -4.69 -7.33
N MET A 462 -1.14 -5.51 -6.58
CA MET A 462 -0.72 -5.24 -5.21
C MET A 462 0.81 -5.17 -5.11
N SER A 463 1.34 -4.37 -4.20
CA SER A 463 2.79 -4.20 -3.98
C SER A 463 3.51 -5.52 -3.63
N SER A 464 2.79 -6.48 -3.08
CA SER A 464 3.31 -7.81 -2.73
C SER A 464 3.23 -8.83 -3.86
N GLU A 465 2.70 -8.48 -5.03
CA GLU A 465 2.47 -9.40 -6.15
C GLU A 465 3.54 -9.20 -7.23
N ILE A 466 4.29 -10.27 -7.53
CA ILE A 466 5.18 -10.35 -8.68
C ILE A 466 4.66 -11.47 -9.56
N PRO A 467 4.05 -11.18 -10.71
CA PRO A 467 3.35 -12.18 -11.52
C PRO A 467 4.31 -12.95 -12.42
N PHE A 468 5.23 -13.74 -11.83
CA PHE A 468 6.20 -14.57 -12.56
C PHE A 468 5.55 -15.55 -13.55
N GLU A 469 4.33 -16.01 -13.23
CA GLU A 469 3.57 -16.93 -14.09
C GLU A 469 3.14 -16.29 -15.43
N LYS A 470 3.17 -14.95 -15.51
CA LYS A 470 2.79 -14.20 -16.72
C LYS A 470 3.99 -13.75 -17.55
N LEU A 471 5.20 -13.96 -17.04
CA LEU A 471 6.40 -13.66 -17.81
C LEU A 471 6.54 -14.65 -18.97
N THR A 472 6.81 -14.13 -20.17
CA THR A 472 7.02 -14.93 -21.37
C THR A 472 8.32 -14.50 -22.02
N PRO A 473 9.29 -15.43 -22.25
CA PRO A 473 10.52 -15.08 -22.95
C PRO A 473 10.22 -14.51 -24.32
N ASP A 474 10.99 -13.54 -24.75
CA ASP A 474 10.97 -13.09 -26.15
C ASP A 474 11.52 -14.23 -27.02
N THR A 475 10.74 -14.63 -28.05
CA THR A 475 11.06 -15.74 -28.98
C THR A 475 11.99 -15.29 -30.08
#